data_2f4e69d0eb7f7ef28b5998ce7efa5825
#
_entry.id   2f4e69d0eb7f7ef28b5998ce7efa5825
#
_cell.length_a   1.000
_cell.length_b   1.000
_cell.length_c   1.000
_cell.angle_alpha   90.00
_cell.angle_beta   90.00
_cell.angle_gamma   90.00
#
_symmetry.space_group_name_H-M   'P 1'
#
loop_
_entity.id
_entity.type
_entity.pdbx_description
1 polymer ?
#
loop_
_entity_poly.entity_id
_entity_poly.type
_entity_poly.pdbx_seq_one_letter_code
_entity_poly.pdbx_strand_id
1 'polypeptide(L)'
;MLTRIQHFAIVSENFVREAKFYESVFDMKRSKPGSEEEQKAIRTNYAVSISDGYVGVTVIGRKPGYVPGLHHFGVDVDDVNEAIRRVRKNYPEVAVLKRPSNRPFATYGAHDPEGNYFDLTEEGASNRRDVYVEAQREQPRRVHHLKLRVMNPAAIAAFYRDSFDLREADKALEDPNYYLTDGRMTLIIAPWKMSDFEGAGIDRPGLEHVGFKVEDVGAVKKELAALREINPELRERIISEVSEGERRLALIASCRHGQFQFSSPDGIFVDVCEH
;
A
#
# COMPACT_ATOMS: atom_id res chain seq x y z
N MET A 1 11.24 19.66 -1.78
CA MET A 1 9.79 19.37 -1.73
C MET A 1 9.54 18.41 -0.60
N LEU A 2 8.60 18.70 0.26
CA LEU A 2 8.18 17.75 1.30
C LEU A 2 7.25 16.73 0.63
N THR A 3 7.59 15.46 0.76
CA THR A 3 6.84 14.36 0.14
C THR A 3 6.47 13.33 1.18
N ARG A 4 5.27 12.76 1.05
CA ARG A 4 4.76 11.70 1.91
C ARG A 4 4.12 10.60 1.07
N ILE A 5 4.32 9.34 1.47
CA ILE A 5 3.58 8.20 0.93
C ILE A 5 2.36 8.02 1.83
N GLN A 6 1.23 8.62 1.45
CA GLN A 6 0.11 8.81 2.38
C GLN A 6 -1.11 7.92 2.14
N HIS A 7 -1.19 7.21 1.03
CA HIS A 7 -2.24 6.23 0.89
C HIS A 7 -1.85 5.07 -0.02
N PHE A 8 -2.62 4.02 0.10
CA PHE A 8 -2.68 2.96 -0.89
C PHE A 8 -4.12 2.44 -1.02
N ALA A 9 -4.37 1.73 -2.09
CA ALA A 9 -5.67 1.14 -2.36
C ALA A 9 -5.59 -0.37 -2.54
N ILE A 10 -6.61 -1.05 -2.07
CA ILE A 10 -6.83 -2.48 -2.21
C ILE A 10 -8.10 -2.68 -3.02
N VAL A 11 -8.09 -3.57 -4.01
CA VAL A 11 -9.30 -4.10 -4.66
C VAL A 11 -9.64 -5.44 -4.01
N SER A 12 -10.83 -5.55 -3.46
CA SER A 12 -11.28 -6.66 -2.62
C SER A 12 -12.59 -7.26 -3.13
N GLU A 13 -12.74 -8.57 -3.04
CA GLU A 13 -14.01 -9.24 -3.32
C GLU A 13 -15.07 -8.88 -2.27
N ASN A 14 -14.65 -8.69 -1.02
CA ASN A 14 -15.51 -8.22 0.07
C ASN A 14 -14.83 -7.08 0.84
N PHE A 15 -14.90 -5.88 0.28
CA PHE A 15 -14.20 -4.70 0.77
C PHE A 15 -14.57 -4.28 2.20
N VAL A 16 -15.80 -4.56 2.64
CA VAL A 16 -16.23 -4.27 4.01
C VAL A 16 -15.56 -5.23 4.99
N ARG A 17 -15.51 -6.52 4.65
CA ARG A 17 -14.82 -7.55 5.44
C ARG A 17 -13.30 -7.28 5.49
N GLU A 18 -12.73 -6.96 4.34
CA GLU A 18 -11.29 -6.68 4.23
C GLU A 18 -10.90 -5.45 5.08
N ALA A 19 -11.68 -4.36 5.03
CA ALA A 19 -11.46 -3.21 5.90
C ALA A 19 -11.56 -3.58 7.39
N LYS A 20 -12.57 -4.38 7.76
CA LYS A 20 -12.76 -4.83 9.15
C LYS A 20 -11.60 -5.69 9.66
N PHE A 21 -10.97 -6.47 8.79
CA PHE A 21 -9.76 -7.22 9.13
C PHE A 21 -8.63 -6.27 9.60
N TYR A 22 -8.32 -5.24 8.80
CA TYR A 22 -7.28 -4.27 9.18
C TYR A 22 -7.65 -3.45 10.43
N GLU A 23 -8.92 -3.14 10.61
CA GLU A 23 -9.40 -2.52 11.86
C GLU A 23 -9.15 -3.43 13.08
N SER A 24 -9.42 -4.73 12.93
CA SER A 24 -9.33 -5.69 14.03
C SER A 24 -7.88 -6.05 14.38
N VAL A 25 -6.99 -6.17 13.39
CA VAL A 25 -5.61 -6.62 13.59
C VAL A 25 -4.66 -5.45 13.83
N PHE A 26 -4.87 -4.32 13.15
CA PHE A 26 -3.94 -3.19 13.17
C PHE A 26 -4.52 -1.91 13.79
N ASP A 27 -5.69 -2.01 14.41
CA ASP A 27 -6.38 -0.87 15.05
C ASP A 27 -6.60 0.33 14.11
N MET A 28 -6.67 0.08 12.79
CA MET A 28 -6.96 1.13 11.82
C MET A 28 -8.35 1.71 12.04
N LYS A 29 -8.50 3.01 11.87
CA LYS A 29 -9.77 3.70 12.15
C LYS A 29 -10.47 4.08 10.86
N ARG A 30 -11.78 3.88 10.84
CA ARG A 30 -12.64 4.40 9.75
C ARG A 30 -12.79 5.91 9.84
N SER A 31 -12.89 6.52 8.68
CA SER A 31 -13.37 7.89 8.58
C SER A 31 -14.87 7.94 8.82
N LYS A 32 -15.29 8.58 9.91
CA LYS A 32 -16.70 8.85 10.24
C LYS A 32 -17.61 7.61 10.12
N PRO A 33 -17.36 6.53 10.91
CA PRO A 33 -18.13 5.29 10.79
C PRO A 33 -19.62 5.54 11.03
N GLY A 34 -20.46 4.98 10.14
CA GLY A 34 -21.92 5.14 10.20
C GLY A 34 -22.47 6.46 9.67
N SER A 35 -21.62 7.38 9.22
CA SER A 35 -22.06 8.65 8.63
C SER A 35 -22.77 8.44 7.27
N GLU A 36 -23.59 9.42 6.86
CA GLU A 36 -24.22 9.41 5.52
C GLU A 36 -23.17 9.38 4.40
N GLU A 37 -22.03 10.05 4.59
CA GLU A 37 -20.91 10.06 3.63
C GLU A 37 -20.31 8.67 3.46
N GLU A 38 -20.07 7.97 4.56
CA GLU A 38 -19.57 6.59 4.52
C GLU A 38 -20.60 5.66 3.87
N GLN A 39 -21.86 5.74 4.29
CA GLN A 39 -22.95 4.94 3.72
C GLN A 39 -23.12 5.19 2.23
N LYS A 40 -22.98 6.44 1.79
CA LYS A 40 -22.97 6.80 0.37
C LYS A 40 -21.75 6.20 -0.34
N ALA A 41 -20.55 6.31 0.25
CA ALA A 41 -19.32 5.72 -0.33
C ALA A 41 -19.45 4.20 -0.50
N ILE A 42 -19.99 3.50 0.51
CA ILE A 42 -20.26 2.06 0.44
C ILE A 42 -21.22 1.73 -0.69
N ARG A 43 -22.35 2.45 -0.79
CA ARG A 43 -23.39 2.15 -1.80
C ARG A 43 -23.03 2.55 -3.22
N THR A 44 -22.37 3.70 -3.41
CA THR A 44 -22.17 4.28 -4.75
C THR A 44 -20.74 4.09 -5.28
N ASN A 45 -19.75 4.13 -4.42
CA ASN A 45 -18.33 4.00 -4.80
C ASN A 45 -17.80 2.59 -4.58
N TYR A 46 -18.51 1.75 -3.83
CA TYR A 46 -18.05 0.43 -3.39
C TYR A 46 -16.68 0.54 -2.71
N ALA A 47 -16.58 1.41 -1.69
CA ALA A 47 -15.31 1.66 -1.01
C ALA A 47 -15.50 1.98 0.47
N VAL A 48 -14.53 1.55 1.29
CA VAL A 48 -14.35 1.93 2.68
C VAL A 48 -12.97 2.53 2.84
N SER A 49 -12.86 3.63 3.58
CA SER A 49 -11.58 4.25 3.91
C SER A 49 -11.26 4.06 5.39
N ILE A 50 -10.06 3.57 5.65
CA ILE A 50 -9.49 3.38 7.00
C ILE A 50 -8.11 4.03 7.05
N SER A 51 -7.57 4.27 8.25
CA SER A 51 -6.25 4.90 8.42
C SER A 51 -5.62 4.53 9.76
N ASP A 52 -4.29 4.58 9.82
CA ASP A 52 -3.50 4.62 11.04
C ASP A 52 -3.23 6.06 11.54
N GLY A 53 -3.92 7.05 10.96
CA GLY A 53 -3.74 8.47 11.23
C GLY A 53 -2.69 9.15 10.34
N TYR A 54 -1.82 8.40 9.69
CA TYR A 54 -0.83 8.91 8.74
C TYR A 54 -1.05 8.36 7.32
N VAL A 55 -1.25 7.07 7.18
CA VAL A 55 -1.52 6.41 5.91
C VAL A 55 -3.01 6.08 5.81
N GLY A 56 -3.66 6.58 4.75
CA GLY A 56 -5.02 6.21 4.40
C GLY A 56 -5.05 4.96 3.51
N VAL A 57 -5.98 4.06 3.79
CA VAL A 57 -6.21 2.88 2.95
C VAL A 57 -7.62 2.92 2.40
N THR A 58 -7.75 2.88 1.08
CA THR A 58 -9.04 2.73 0.43
C THR A 58 -9.22 1.29 0.00
N VAL A 59 -10.14 0.58 0.65
CA VAL A 59 -10.55 -0.76 0.25
C VAL A 59 -11.73 -0.63 -0.71
N ILE A 60 -11.50 -0.98 -1.97
CA ILE A 60 -12.41 -0.81 -3.11
C ILE A 60 -13.04 -2.16 -3.44
N GLY A 61 -14.36 -2.24 -3.53
CA GLY A 61 -15.06 -3.42 -4.01
C GLY A 61 -14.71 -3.70 -5.47
N ARG A 62 -14.44 -4.97 -5.77
CA ARG A 62 -14.12 -5.39 -7.13
C ARG A 62 -15.23 -5.04 -8.11
N LYS A 63 -14.85 -4.42 -9.20
CA LYS A 63 -15.71 -4.09 -10.34
C LYS A 63 -15.23 -4.88 -11.58
N PRO A 64 -16.07 -5.05 -12.60
CA PRO A 64 -15.62 -5.65 -13.86
C PRO A 64 -14.35 -4.96 -14.39
N GLY A 65 -13.34 -5.74 -14.77
CA GLY A 65 -12.05 -5.25 -15.24
C GLY A 65 -11.02 -4.95 -14.14
N TYR A 66 -11.41 -4.94 -12.86
CA TYR A 66 -10.47 -4.78 -11.75
C TYR A 66 -9.91 -6.14 -11.29
N VAL A 67 -8.63 -6.18 -11.05
CA VAL A 67 -7.94 -7.35 -10.48
C VAL A 67 -7.87 -7.18 -8.97
N PRO A 68 -8.27 -8.18 -8.17
CA PRO A 68 -8.10 -8.14 -6.72
C PRO A 68 -6.62 -8.05 -6.34
N GLY A 69 -6.35 -7.36 -5.25
CA GLY A 69 -4.99 -7.18 -4.74
C GLY A 69 -4.68 -5.73 -4.37
N LEU A 70 -3.42 -5.46 -4.06
CA LEU A 70 -2.91 -4.11 -3.96
C LEU A 70 -2.99 -3.46 -5.35
N HIS A 71 -3.59 -2.27 -5.41
CA HIS A 71 -3.93 -1.65 -6.69
C HIS A 71 -3.01 -0.47 -7.04
N HIS A 72 -2.85 0.46 -6.13
CA HIS A 72 -1.99 1.64 -6.30
C HIS A 72 -1.65 2.25 -4.94
N PHE A 73 -0.68 3.15 -4.95
CA PHE A 73 -0.37 3.99 -3.80
C PHE A 73 -0.47 5.47 -4.19
N GLY A 74 -0.32 6.36 -3.21
CA GLY A 74 -0.40 7.79 -3.44
C GLY A 74 0.72 8.56 -2.78
N VAL A 75 1.18 9.56 -3.51
CA VAL A 75 2.21 10.51 -3.10
C VAL A 75 1.53 11.86 -2.84
N ASP A 76 1.79 12.41 -1.67
CA ASP A 76 1.34 13.72 -1.23
C ASP A 76 2.54 14.67 -1.17
N VAL A 77 2.44 15.83 -1.79
CA VAL A 77 3.53 16.80 -1.90
C VAL A 77 3.09 18.19 -1.45
N ASP A 78 4.03 19.01 -1.03
CA ASP A 78 3.78 20.42 -0.68
C ASP A 78 3.66 21.35 -1.90
N ASP A 79 4.18 20.94 -3.07
CA ASP A 79 4.07 21.65 -4.34
C ASP A 79 3.83 20.68 -5.50
N VAL A 80 2.56 20.49 -5.83
CA VAL A 80 2.14 19.58 -6.90
C VAL A 80 2.57 20.08 -8.30
N ASN A 81 2.64 21.39 -8.49
CA ASN A 81 3.04 21.95 -9.78
C ASN A 81 4.52 21.70 -10.05
N GLU A 82 5.36 21.85 -9.01
CA GLU A 82 6.78 21.52 -9.11
C GLU A 82 6.99 20.02 -9.38
N ALA A 83 6.26 19.15 -8.69
CA ALA A 83 6.31 17.70 -8.94
C ALA A 83 5.95 17.38 -10.40
N ILE A 84 4.85 17.92 -10.92
CA ILE A 84 4.42 17.73 -12.31
C ILE A 84 5.47 18.30 -13.29
N ARG A 85 6.07 19.45 -12.99
CA ARG A 85 7.10 20.05 -13.82
C ARG A 85 8.33 19.13 -13.92
N ARG A 86 8.77 18.55 -12.78
CA ARG A 86 9.92 17.62 -12.75
C ARG A 86 9.63 16.35 -13.56
N VAL A 87 8.44 15.75 -13.36
CA VAL A 87 8.03 14.57 -14.14
C VAL A 87 8.05 14.88 -15.62
N ARG A 88 7.40 15.95 -16.08
CA ARG A 88 7.35 16.32 -17.51
C ARG A 88 8.72 16.62 -18.12
N LYS A 89 9.63 17.18 -17.31
CA LYS A 89 10.98 17.52 -17.78
C LYS A 89 11.85 16.28 -17.94
N ASN A 90 11.81 15.36 -16.97
CA ASN A 90 12.75 14.25 -16.89
C ASN A 90 12.17 12.95 -17.48
N TYR A 91 10.86 12.84 -17.54
CA TYR A 91 10.10 11.66 -17.98
C TYR A 91 8.91 12.09 -18.86
N PRO A 92 9.16 12.66 -20.06
CA PRO A 92 8.12 13.23 -20.91
C PRO A 92 7.08 12.23 -21.39
N GLU A 93 7.39 10.93 -21.36
CA GLU A 93 6.50 9.82 -21.69
C GLU A 93 5.45 9.56 -20.58
N VAL A 94 5.69 10.06 -19.37
CA VAL A 94 4.80 9.83 -18.23
C VAL A 94 3.63 10.81 -18.26
N ALA A 95 2.43 10.28 -18.41
CA ALA A 95 1.21 11.07 -18.37
C ALA A 95 0.81 11.37 -16.91
N VAL A 96 0.61 12.65 -16.59
CA VAL A 96 0.01 13.10 -15.33
C VAL A 96 -1.33 13.76 -15.65
N LEU A 97 -2.42 13.13 -15.25
CA LEU A 97 -3.77 13.54 -15.62
C LEU A 97 -4.56 14.00 -14.38
N LYS A 98 -5.25 15.14 -14.52
CA LYS A 98 -6.13 15.63 -13.47
C LYS A 98 -7.33 14.69 -13.31
N ARG A 99 -7.63 14.31 -12.08
CA ARG A 99 -8.75 13.44 -11.73
C ARG A 99 -10.03 14.27 -11.46
N PRO A 100 -11.21 13.67 -11.61
CA PRO A 100 -12.45 14.27 -11.14
C PRO A 100 -12.38 14.60 -9.63
N SER A 101 -12.88 15.77 -9.24
CA SER A 101 -12.82 16.27 -7.86
C SER A 101 -13.54 15.39 -6.82
N ASN A 102 -14.45 14.51 -7.26
CA ASN A 102 -15.14 13.57 -6.39
C ASN A 102 -14.32 12.31 -6.04
N ARG A 103 -13.11 12.16 -6.58
CA ARG A 103 -12.21 11.06 -6.22
C ARG A 103 -11.50 11.37 -4.90
N PRO A 104 -11.53 10.46 -3.92
CA PRO A 104 -10.82 10.68 -2.66
C PRO A 104 -9.30 10.57 -2.85
N PHE A 105 -8.56 11.23 -1.98
CA PHE A 105 -7.11 11.17 -1.83
C PHE A 105 -6.25 11.68 -2.99
N ALA A 106 -6.80 11.91 -4.17
CA ALA A 106 -5.98 12.25 -5.32
C ALA A 106 -6.54 13.41 -6.16
N THR A 107 -5.67 14.34 -6.48
CA THR A 107 -5.94 15.42 -7.45
C THR A 107 -5.53 15.02 -8.86
N TYR A 108 -4.48 14.23 -8.98
CA TYR A 108 -3.94 13.71 -10.23
C TYR A 108 -3.74 12.19 -10.13
N GLY A 109 -3.84 11.53 -11.26
CA GLY A 109 -3.38 10.15 -11.45
C GLY A 109 -2.22 10.15 -12.44
N ALA A 110 -1.24 9.32 -12.18
CA ALA A 110 -0.07 9.16 -13.03
C ALA A 110 0.37 7.68 -13.05
N HIS A 111 1.34 7.37 -13.89
CA HIS A 111 2.04 6.10 -13.86
C HIS A 111 3.55 6.35 -13.83
N ASP A 112 4.30 5.41 -13.30
CA ASP A 112 5.74 5.42 -13.44
C ASP A 112 6.16 4.96 -14.86
N PRO A 113 7.45 5.01 -15.22
CA PRO A 113 7.91 4.58 -16.55
C PRO A 113 7.60 3.13 -16.92
N GLU A 114 7.30 2.26 -15.95
CA GLU A 114 6.88 0.87 -16.18
C GLU A 114 5.36 0.66 -16.12
N GLY A 115 4.58 1.75 -15.98
CA GLY A 115 3.13 1.69 -15.99
C GLY A 115 2.49 1.40 -14.63
N ASN A 116 3.25 1.41 -13.54
CA ASN A 116 2.64 1.29 -12.21
C ASN A 116 1.89 2.57 -11.87
N TYR A 117 0.58 2.41 -11.65
CA TYR A 117 -0.29 3.54 -11.36
C TYR A 117 -0.07 4.06 -9.94
N PHE A 118 0.01 5.39 -9.81
CA PHE A 118 0.00 6.06 -8.53
C PHE A 118 -0.84 7.34 -8.56
N ASP A 119 -1.35 7.71 -7.41
CA ASP A 119 -2.06 8.95 -7.18
C ASP A 119 -1.08 10.05 -6.73
N LEU A 120 -1.34 11.29 -7.18
CA LEU A 120 -0.58 12.46 -6.75
C LEU A 120 -1.55 13.53 -6.25
N THR A 121 -1.25 14.09 -5.08
CA THR A 121 -2.03 15.19 -4.51
C THR A 121 -1.14 16.22 -3.82
N GLU A 122 -1.73 17.33 -3.44
CA GLU A 122 -1.10 18.39 -2.67
C GLU A 122 -1.61 18.38 -1.23
N GLU A 123 -0.75 18.65 -0.28
CA GLU A 123 -1.13 18.77 1.12
C GLU A 123 -2.26 19.83 1.27
N GLY A 124 -3.32 19.46 2.00
CA GLY A 124 -4.49 20.34 2.18
C GLY A 124 -5.50 20.34 1.05
N ALA A 125 -5.34 19.50 0.02
CA ALA A 125 -6.32 19.38 -1.05
C ALA A 125 -7.71 19.01 -0.51
N SER A 126 -8.77 19.65 -1.02
CA SER A 126 -10.14 19.53 -0.52
C SER A 126 -10.75 18.13 -0.68
N ASN A 127 -10.18 17.28 -1.54
CA ASN A 127 -10.63 15.90 -1.74
C ASN A 127 -9.91 14.89 -0.83
N ARG A 128 -9.03 15.33 0.06
CA ARG A 128 -8.49 14.48 1.13
C ARG A 128 -9.60 14.10 2.09
N ARG A 129 -9.62 12.82 2.48
CA ARG A 129 -10.55 12.35 3.50
C ARG A 129 -10.04 12.70 4.89
N ASP A 130 -10.96 12.97 5.84
CA ASP A 130 -10.66 13.20 7.26
C ASP A 130 -10.24 11.90 7.97
N VAL A 131 -9.38 11.12 7.32
CA VAL A 131 -8.81 9.89 7.88
C VAL A 131 -7.45 10.14 8.55
N TYR A 132 -6.85 11.30 8.29
CA TYR A 132 -5.52 11.65 8.80
C TYR A 132 -5.67 12.42 10.12
N VAL A 133 -5.87 11.66 11.20
CA VAL A 133 -6.02 12.22 12.56
C VAL A 133 -4.66 12.24 13.23
N GLU A 134 -4.13 13.44 13.50
CA GLU A 134 -2.79 13.63 14.04
C GLU A 134 -2.54 12.85 15.34
N ALA A 135 -3.52 12.84 16.25
CA ALA A 135 -3.45 12.09 17.50
C ALA A 135 -3.30 10.56 17.32
N GLN A 136 -3.65 10.03 16.14
CA GLN A 136 -3.52 8.61 15.82
C GLN A 136 -2.17 8.26 15.16
N ARG A 137 -1.37 9.25 14.77
CA ARG A 137 -0.09 9.02 14.08
C ARG A 137 0.92 8.23 14.90
N GLU A 138 0.80 8.27 16.21
CA GLU A 138 1.70 7.59 17.15
C GLU A 138 1.12 6.28 17.68
N GLN A 139 0.06 5.74 17.05
CA GLN A 139 -0.46 4.43 17.45
C GLN A 139 0.61 3.32 17.29
N PRO A 140 0.58 2.29 18.15
CA PRO A 140 1.60 1.23 18.16
C PRO A 140 1.68 0.45 16.84
N ARG A 141 0.52 0.25 16.19
CA ARG A 141 0.42 -0.49 14.93
C ARG A 141 0.17 0.48 13.79
N ARG A 142 1.10 0.50 12.84
CA ARG A 142 1.03 1.45 11.74
C ARG A 142 1.58 0.86 10.45
N VAL A 143 1.12 1.38 9.32
CA VAL A 143 1.71 1.07 8.02
C VAL A 143 3.17 1.54 8.00
N HIS A 144 4.06 0.66 7.55
CA HIS A 144 5.50 0.90 7.54
C HIS A 144 6.09 0.90 6.15
N HIS A 145 5.69 -0.05 5.29
CA HIS A 145 6.23 -0.13 3.95
C HIS A 145 5.24 -0.70 2.94
N LEU A 146 5.49 -0.39 1.67
CA LEU A 146 4.90 -1.02 0.50
C LEU A 146 6.02 -1.59 -0.36
N LYS A 147 5.86 -2.78 -0.91
CA LYS A 147 6.81 -3.37 -1.84
C LYS A 147 6.25 -3.38 -3.25
N LEU A 148 7.00 -2.80 -4.17
CA LEU A 148 6.71 -2.69 -5.58
C LEU A 148 7.73 -3.52 -6.37
N ARG A 149 7.28 -4.51 -7.14
CA ARG A 149 8.12 -5.26 -8.07
C ARG A 149 8.10 -4.62 -9.45
N VAL A 150 9.27 -4.47 -10.05
CA VAL A 150 9.47 -3.79 -11.34
C VAL A 150 10.54 -4.50 -12.17
N MET A 151 10.55 -4.25 -13.46
CA MET A 151 11.55 -4.82 -14.36
C MET A 151 12.93 -4.17 -14.16
N ASN A 152 12.96 -2.86 -13.92
CA ASN A 152 14.19 -2.08 -13.72
C ASN A 152 14.15 -1.28 -12.41
N PRO A 153 14.52 -1.89 -11.27
CA PRO A 153 14.44 -1.22 -9.97
C PRO A 153 15.25 0.08 -9.89
N ALA A 154 16.41 0.14 -10.55
CA ALA A 154 17.25 1.33 -10.52
C ALA A 154 16.57 2.52 -11.22
N ALA A 155 15.96 2.30 -12.38
CA ALA A 155 15.27 3.35 -13.13
C ALA A 155 14.01 3.83 -12.39
N ILE A 156 13.25 2.91 -11.80
CA ILE A 156 12.04 3.28 -11.05
C ILE A 156 12.39 3.97 -9.73
N ALA A 157 13.46 3.55 -9.04
CA ALA A 157 13.95 4.26 -7.86
C ALA A 157 14.39 5.69 -8.22
N ALA A 158 15.12 5.87 -9.32
CA ALA A 158 15.50 7.19 -9.81
C ALA A 158 14.26 8.04 -10.11
N PHE A 159 13.23 7.49 -10.76
CA PHE A 159 11.99 8.20 -11.05
C PHE A 159 11.35 8.79 -9.79
N TYR A 160 11.13 7.97 -8.75
CA TYR A 160 10.48 8.44 -7.52
C TYR A 160 11.38 9.39 -6.70
N ARG A 161 12.68 9.13 -6.66
CA ARG A 161 13.65 10.03 -6.01
C ARG A 161 13.70 11.40 -6.68
N ASP A 162 13.87 11.42 -7.99
CA ASP A 162 14.13 12.66 -8.74
C ASP A 162 12.85 13.49 -8.95
N SER A 163 11.68 12.83 -8.99
CA SER A 163 10.39 13.52 -9.16
C SER A 163 9.82 14.02 -7.83
N PHE A 164 10.04 13.30 -6.71
CA PHE A 164 9.33 13.52 -5.46
C PHE A 164 10.25 13.71 -4.23
N ASP A 165 11.55 13.83 -4.40
CA ASP A 165 12.53 14.00 -3.30
C ASP A 165 12.44 12.91 -2.20
N LEU A 166 11.96 11.69 -2.53
CA LEU A 166 12.03 10.57 -1.60
C LEU A 166 13.49 10.21 -1.33
N ARG A 167 13.84 10.03 -0.05
CA ARG A 167 15.20 9.72 0.35
C ARG A 167 15.50 8.24 0.14
N GLU A 168 16.62 7.94 -0.49
CA GLU A 168 17.11 6.58 -0.59
C GLU A 168 17.82 6.19 0.71
N ALA A 169 17.39 5.09 1.34
CA ALA A 169 18.02 4.55 2.52
C ALA A 169 19.21 3.63 2.14
N ASP A 170 20.19 3.59 2.99
CA ASP A 170 21.37 2.73 2.81
C ASP A 170 20.98 1.26 2.68
N LYS A 171 21.71 0.55 1.79
CA LYS A 171 21.53 -0.89 1.56
C LYS A 171 22.89 -1.59 1.39
N ALA A 172 22.92 -2.90 1.58
CA ALA A 172 24.07 -3.72 1.22
C ALA A 172 24.32 -3.65 -0.30
N LEU A 173 25.57 -3.79 -0.71
CA LEU A 173 25.95 -3.68 -2.12
C LEU A 173 25.25 -4.71 -3.00
N GLU A 174 25.08 -5.92 -2.48
CA GLU A 174 24.44 -7.06 -3.16
C GLU A 174 22.91 -7.08 -3.02
N ASP A 175 22.30 -6.17 -2.26
CA ASP A 175 20.86 -6.06 -2.15
C ASP A 175 20.28 -5.49 -3.46
N PRO A 176 19.48 -6.26 -4.21
CA PRO A 176 18.90 -5.79 -5.47
C PRO A 176 17.77 -4.77 -5.29
N ASN A 177 17.27 -4.61 -4.07
CA ASN A 177 16.15 -3.70 -3.77
C ASN A 177 16.64 -2.26 -3.57
N TYR A 178 15.74 -1.30 -3.80
CA TYR A 178 15.89 0.10 -3.43
C TYR A 178 14.86 0.46 -2.38
N TYR A 179 15.22 1.30 -1.42
CA TYR A 179 14.38 1.67 -0.29
C TYR A 179 14.21 3.18 -0.28
N LEU A 180 13.08 3.65 -0.77
CA LEU A 180 12.77 5.08 -0.81
C LEU A 180 11.84 5.43 0.34
N THR A 181 12.17 6.42 1.14
CA THR A 181 11.41 6.76 2.34
C THR A 181 11.10 8.24 2.44
N ASP A 182 9.93 8.55 2.97
CA ASP A 182 9.53 9.88 3.42
C ASP A 182 9.93 10.15 4.89
N GLY A 183 10.58 9.18 5.54
CA GLY A 183 10.96 9.20 6.95
C GLY A 183 10.01 8.42 7.86
N ARG A 184 8.85 8.01 7.37
CA ARG A 184 7.86 7.19 8.10
C ARG A 184 7.45 5.96 7.30
N MET A 185 7.13 6.16 6.04
CA MET A 185 6.82 5.11 5.08
C MET A 185 8.02 4.81 4.20
N THR A 186 8.17 3.54 3.81
CA THR A 186 9.18 3.10 2.85
C THR A 186 8.52 2.45 1.65
N LEU A 187 8.85 2.92 0.46
CA LEU A 187 8.57 2.23 -0.79
C LEU A 187 9.78 1.36 -1.12
N ILE A 188 9.61 0.05 -1.05
CA ILE A 188 10.63 -0.93 -1.43
C ILE A 188 10.44 -1.25 -2.91
N ILE A 189 11.43 -0.95 -3.72
CA ILE A 189 11.42 -1.23 -5.16
C ILE A 189 12.31 -2.44 -5.41
N ALA A 190 11.71 -3.54 -5.82
CA ALA A 190 12.34 -4.85 -5.96
C ALA A 190 12.30 -5.35 -7.41
N PRO A 191 13.27 -6.16 -7.86
CA PRO A 191 13.18 -6.74 -9.20
C PRO A 191 12.03 -7.75 -9.29
N TRP A 192 11.31 -7.72 -10.41
CA TRP A 192 10.48 -8.80 -10.86
C TRP A 192 11.28 -9.64 -11.89
N LYS A 193 11.19 -10.95 -11.78
CA LYS A 193 11.87 -11.89 -12.68
C LYS A 193 10.89 -12.94 -13.17
N MET A 194 11.12 -13.50 -14.36
CA MET A 194 10.30 -14.60 -14.87
C MET A 194 10.26 -15.79 -13.91
N SER A 195 11.33 -16.03 -13.15
CA SER A 195 11.37 -17.04 -12.07
C SER A 195 10.37 -16.79 -10.94
N ASP A 196 9.93 -15.54 -10.74
CA ASP A 196 8.92 -15.22 -9.73
C ASP A 196 7.54 -15.67 -10.20
N PHE A 197 7.25 -15.62 -11.50
CA PHE A 197 6.05 -16.21 -12.09
C PHE A 197 6.11 -17.74 -12.05
N GLU A 198 7.14 -18.33 -12.64
CA GLU A 198 7.29 -19.79 -12.75
C GLU A 198 7.38 -20.51 -11.40
N GLY A 199 7.93 -19.86 -10.39
CA GLY A 199 8.16 -20.47 -9.09
C GLY A 199 7.19 -20.06 -8.00
N ALA A 200 6.67 -18.84 -8.03
CA ALA A 200 5.84 -18.28 -6.97
C ALA A 200 4.49 -17.74 -7.47
N GLY A 201 4.20 -17.83 -8.76
CA GLY A 201 2.95 -17.37 -9.36
C GLY A 201 2.74 -15.85 -9.25
N ILE A 202 3.83 -15.07 -9.19
CA ILE A 202 3.75 -13.60 -9.25
C ILE A 202 3.75 -13.21 -10.72
N ASP A 203 2.57 -13.16 -11.31
CA ASP A 203 2.34 -13.16 -12.75
C ASP A 203 2.75 -11.87 -13.47
N ARG A 204 3.01 -10.79 -12.72
CA ARG A 204 3.35 -9.49 -13.29
C ARG A 204 4.07 -8.58 -12.29
N PRO A 205 4.77 -7.53 -12.77
CA PRO A 205 5.18 -6.39 -11.96
C PRO A 205 3.98 -5.71 -11.29
N GLY A 206 4.22 -5.03 -10.18
CA GLY A 206 3.19 -4.32 -9.41
C GLY A 206 3.43 -4.37 -7.90
N LEU A 207 2.48 -3.83 -7.14
CA LEU A 207 2.52 -3.90 -5.68
C LEU A 207 2.38 -5.36 -5.21
N GLU A 208 3.30 -5.79 -4.34
CA GLU A 208 3.38 -7.15 -3.83
C GLU A 208 2.75 -7.29 -2.44
N HIS A 209 3.22 -6.52 -1.47
CA HIS A 209 2.72 -6.59 -0.11
C HIS A 209 2.75 -5.23 0.60
N VAL A 210 1.99 -5.17 1.69
CA VAL A 210 2.01 -4.07 2.65
C VAL A 210 2.64 -4.55 3.95
N GLY A 211 3.53 -3.74 4.51
CA GLY A 211 4.16 -4.00 5.80
C GLY A 211 3.61 -3.10 6.90
N PHE A 212 3.46 -3.68 8.10
CA PHE A 212 3.05 -2.97 9.30
C PHE A 212 4.15 -3.07 10.37
N LYS A 213 4.42 -1.96 11.01
CA LYS A 213 5.15 -1.94 12.27
C LYS A 213 4.17 -2.19 13.41
N VAL A 214 4.55 -3.06 14.36
CA VAL A 214 3.74 -3.44 15.52
C VAL A 214 4.60 -3.41 16.78
N GLU A 215 3.96 -3.38 17.93
CA GLU A 215 4.62 -3.41 19.24
C GLU A 215 5.20 -4.77 19.60
N ASP A 216 4.54 -5.86 19.18
CA ASP A 216 4.89 -7.25 19.48
C ASP A 216 4.32 -8.19 18.41
N VAL A 217 5.18 -8.81 17.63
CA VAL A 217 4.80 -9.79 16.60
C VAL A 217 4.14 -11.03 17.23
N GLY A 218 4.56 -11.43 18.45
CA GLY A 218 3.95 -12.55 19.18
C GLY A 218 2.51 -12.25 19.58
N ALA A 219 2.21 -11.00 19.95
CA ALA A 219 0.84 -10.56 20.23
C ALA A 219 -0.02 -10.64 18.97
N VAL A 220 0.46 -10.13 17.83
CA VAL A 220 -0.26 -10.22 16.55
C VAL A 220 -0.58 -11.68 16.18
N LYS A 221 0.38 -12.60 16.33
CA LYS A 221 0.15 -14.05 16.08
C LYS A 221 -0.97 -14.63 16.95
N LYS A 222 -0.98 -14.28 18.25
CA LYS A 222 -2.02 -14.72 19.19
C LYS A 222 -3.38 -14.14 18.83
N GLU A 223 -3.44 -12.87 18.44
CA GLU A 223 -4.67 -12.21 18.04
C GLU A 223 -5.23 -12.78 16.74
N LEU A 224 -4.41 -13.07 15.75
CA LEU A 224 -4.83 -13.77 14.53
C LEU A 224 -5.40 -15.15 14.84
N ALA A 225 -4.75 -15.92 15.73
CA ALA A 225 -5.27 -17.21 16.16
C ALA A 225 -6.62 -17.08 16.88
N ALA A 226 -6.77 -16.10 17.77
CA ALA A 226 -8.04 -15.84 18.45
C ALA A 226 -9.13 -15.36 17.47
N LEU A 227 -8.75 -14.54 16.49
CA LEU A 227 -9.68 -14.03 15.49
C LEU A 227 -10.28 -15.15 14.63
N ARG A 228 -9.50 -16.18 14.31
CA ARG A 228 -9.98 -17.38 13.59
C ARG A 228 -11.15 -18.07 14.31
N GLU A 229 -11.09 -18.12 15.63
CA GLU A 229 -12.12 -18.78 16.46
C GLU A 229 -13.34 -17.89 16.68
N ILE A 230 -13.11 -16.59 16.95
CA ILE A 230 -14.17 -15.63 17.29
C ILE A 230 -14.93 -15.17 16.05
N ASN A 231 -14.22 -14.93 14.95
CA ASN A 231 -14.80 -14.44 13.68
C ASN A 231 -14.14 -15.11 12.47
N PRO A 232 -14.58 -16.33 12.11
CA PRO A 232 -14.01 -17.09 11.00
C PRO A 232 -14.01 -16.36 9.64
N GLU A 233 -14.90 -15.39 9.45
CA GLU A 233 -14.95 -14.59 8.21
C GLU A 233 -13.73 -13.67 8.06
N LEU A 234 -13.10 -13.29 9.19
CA LEU A 234 -11.89 -12.48 9.21
C LEU A 234 -10.61 -13.33 9.28
N ARG A 235 -10.73 -14.65 9.11
CA ARG A 235 -9.57 -15.54 9.10
C ARG A 235 -8.59 -15.12 8.00
N GLU A 236 -7.34 -14.98 8.38
CA GLU A 236 -6.25 -14.80 7.43
C GLU A 236 -6.05 -16.07 6.58
N ARG A 237 -5.52 -15.92 5.39
CA ARG A 237 -5.11 -17.05 4.55
C ARG A 237 -3.66 -17.41 4.84
N ILE A 238 -3.39 -18.70 4.97
CA ILE A 238 -2.04 -19.22 5.17
C ILE A 238 -1.38 -19.32 3.79
N ILE A 239 -0.33 -18.55 3.56
CA ILE A 239 0.34 -18.44 2.25
C ILE A 239 0.89 -19.80 1.80
N SER A 240 1.40 -20.62 2.73
CA SER A 240 1.99 -21.93 2.43
C SER A 240 0.98 -23.03 2.06
N GLU A 241 -0.32 -22.81 2.22
CA GLU A 241 -1.35 -23.81 1.84
C GLU A 241 -1.57 -23.97 0.35
N VAL A 242 -0.98 -23.12 -0.50
CA VAL A 242 -1.10 -23.20 -1.97
C VAL A 242 0.19 -23.72 -2.60
N SER A 243 0.12 -24.25 -3.82
CA SER A 243 1.24 -24.92 -4.50
C SER A 243 2.53 -24.08 -4.62
N GLU A 244 2.40 -22.77 -4.86
CA GLU A 244 3.53 -21.84 -4.91
C GLU A 244 3.76 -21.10 -3.57
N GLY A 245 2.98 -21.45 -2.55
CA GLY A 245 2.92 -20.70 -1.29
C GLY A 245 4.24 -20.64 -0.55
N GLU A 246 4.98 -21.74 -0.47
CA GLU A 246 6.30 -21.74 0.20
C GLU A 246 7.30 -20.81 -0.50
N ARG A 247 7.31 -20.77 -1.83
CA ARG A 247 8.19 -19.86 -2.58
C ARG A 247 7.74 -18.42 -2.45
N ARG A 248 6.43 -18.14 -2.46
CA ARG A 248 5.89 -16.80 -2.19
C ARG A 248 6.28 -16.33 -0.80
N LEU A 249 6.11 -17.20 0.20
CA LEU A 249 6.50 -16.91 1.56
C LEU A 249 8.00 -16.60 1.67
N ALA A 250 8.86 -17.39 1.02
CA ALA A 250 10.31 -17.15 1.00
C ALA A 250 10.66 -15.80 0.36
N LEU A 251 9.97 -15.42 -0.73
CA LEU A 251 10.18 -14.12 -1.38
C LEU A 251 9.74 -12.94 -0.50
N ILE A 252 8.63 -13.07 0.22
CA ILE A 252 8.17 -12.03 1.14
C ILE A 252 9.07 -11.99 2.38
N ALA A 253 9.42 -13.15 2.94
CA ALA A 253 10.30 -13.27 4.10
C ALA A 253 11.73 -12.74 3.83
N SER A 254 12.14 -12.63 2.56
CA SER A 254 13.40 -11.97 2.19
C SER A 254 13.37 -10.44 2.38
N CYS A 255 12.21 -9.85 2.68
CA CYS A 255 12.10 -8.44 3.01
C CYS A 255 12.84 -8.15 4.32
N ARG A 256 13.83 -7.24 4.28
CA ARG A 256 14.63 -6.89 5.47
C ARG A 256 13.84 -6.26 6.62
N HIS A 257 12.64 -5.78 6.33
CA HIS A 257 11.75 -5.16 7.32
C HIS A 257 10.76 -6.14 7.92
N GLY A 258 10.65 -7.37 7.39
CA GLY A 258 9.66 -8.34 7.80
C GLY A 258 10.15 -9.37 8.81
N GLN A 259 9.30 -9.70 9.79
CA GLN A 259 9.56 -10.74 10.78
C GLN A 259 8.51 -11.85 10.76
N PHE A 260 7.30 -11.53 10.29
CA PHE A 260 6.21 -12.50 10.16
C PHE A 260 5.31 -12.12 9.01
N GLN A 261 4.96 -13.10 8.17
CA GLN A 261 4.18 -12.92 6.97
C GLN A 261 2.93 -13.76 6.99
N PHE A 262 1.85 -13.18 6.50
CA PHE A 262 0.56 -13.86 6.30
C PHE A 262 -0.21 -13.15 5.18
N SER A 263 -1.43 -13.56 4.89
CA SER A 263 -2.28 -12.81 3.98
C SER A 263 -3.63 -12.50 4.61
N SER A 264 -4.22 -11.39 4.20
CA SER A 264 -5.57 -10.99 4.61
C SER A 264 -6.62 -12.01 4.15
N PRO A 265 -7.88 -11.90 4.56
CA PRO A 265 -8.97 -12.76 4.09
C PRO A 265 -9.13 -12.82 2.56
N ASP A 266 -8.79 -11.74 1.87
CA ASP A 266 -8.82 -11.68 0.40
C ASP A 266 -7.49 -12.06 -0.28
N GLY A 267 -6.47 -12.43 0.51
CA GLY A 267 -5.19 -12.87 -0.01
C GLY A 267 -4.17 -11.74 -0.25
N ILE A 268 -4.40 -10.56 0.32
CA ILE A 268 -3.40 -9.47 0.28
C ILE A 268 -2.24 -9.86 1.18
N PHE A 269 -1.03 -9.87 0.66
CA PHE A 269 0.15 -10.20 1.45
C PHE A 269 0.47 -9.09 2.45
N VAL A 270 0.66 -9.51 3.68
CA VAL A 270 0.97 -8.64 4.82
C VAL A 270 2.26 -9.11 5.48
N ASP A 271 3.12 -8.16 5.76
CA ASP A 271 4.36 -8.33 6.49
C ASP A 271 4.31 -7.54 7.80
N VAL A 272 4.82 -8.07 8.90
CA VAL A 272 4.87 -7.35 10.17
C VAL A 272 6.26 -7.37 10.78
N CYS A 273 6.63 -6.25 11.42
CA CYS A 273 7.90 -6.08 12.11
C CYS A 273 7.74 -5.24 13.39
N GLU A 274 8.70 -5.37 14.31
CA GLU A 274 8.78 -4.57 15.55
C GLU A 274 9.68 -3.34 15.41
N HIS A 275 10.50 -3.25 14.35
CA HIS A 275 11.55 -2.24 14.17
C HIS A 275 11.42 -1.43 12.89
#